data_dd86747803f264bd29b7698be2f3db15
#
_entry.id   dd86747803f264bd29b7698be2f3db15
#
_cell.length_a   1.000
_cell.length_b   1.000
_cell.length_c   1.000
_cell.angle_alpha   90.00
_cell.angle_beta   90.00
_cell.angle_gamma   90.00
#
_symmetry.space_group_name_H-M   'P 1'
#
loop_
_entity.id
_entity.type
_entity.pdbx_description
1 polymer ?
#
loop_
_entity_poly.entity_id
_entity_poly.type
_entity_poly.pdbx_seq_one_letter_code
_entity_poly.pdbx_strand_id
1 'polypeptide(L)'
;GCTAYRGWFSEARARESAAELAARGYDVFVGGVAAYSTLGWFDDPVLSTMLGEDETGLAGLLFHELAHQRLYVPGDTLFNEGFATLVEEEGTRRWLASRHDETGLCYFHLRQSRRTAALGILADLRTALAVIYAAEVPADERRRRRSTAFDQARAAYADLRAGWMAPPWFDGWFAPGLNNARLAALSSYEELVPAFQALLDREGGDLPRFYGSAEALGQQVPEERERVLKELGRSAPAGVSAGPAAGSCP
;
A
#
# COMPACT_ATOMS: atom_id res chain seq x y z
N GLY A 1 -10.00 -21.00 1.71
CA GLY A 1 -9.86 -19.56 1.80
C GLY A 1 -8.40 -19.16 1.67
N CYS A 2 -8.11 -18.16 0.86
CA CYS A 2 -6.79 -17.53 0.86
C CYS A 2 -6.72 -16.63 2.10
N THR A 3 -5.73 -16.84 2.96
CA THR A 3 -5.35 -15.83 3.96
C THR A 3 -4.42 -14.84 3.30
N ALA A 4 -4.67 -13.54 3.48
CA ALA A 4 -3.85 -12.50 2.89
C ALA A 4 -2.39 -12.56 3.38
N TYR A 5 -2.19 -12.90 4.66
CA TYR A 5 -0.87 -13.14 5.26
C TYR A 5 -0.99 -14.00 6.53
N ARG A 6 0.16 -14.46 7.04
CA ARG A 6 0.26 -15.14 8.33
C ARG A 6 1.30 -14.42 9.20
N GLY A 7 0.89 -13.97 10.37
CA GLY A 7 1.77 -13.33 11.35
C GLY A 7 2.54 -14.33 12.20
N TRP A 8 3.79 -14.00 12.53
CA TRP A 8 4.67 -14.75 13.41
C TRP A 8 5.44 -13.78 14.31
N PHE A 9 5.53 -14.09 15.62
CA PHE A 9 6.36 -13.33 16.54
C PHE A 9 7.87 -13.68 16.45
N SER A 10 8.21 -14.68 15.64
CA SER A 10 9.59 -15.14 15.44
C SER A 10 9.91 -15.16 13.96
N GLU A 11 10.91 -14.39 13.55
CA GLU A 11 11.40 -14.38 12.18
C GLU A 11 11.86 -15.78 11.72
N ALA A 12 12.51 -16.55 12.60
CA ALA A 12 12.95 -17.91 12.30
C ALA A 12 11.76 -18.80 11.92
N ARG A 13 10.66 -18.76 12.68
CA ARG A 13 9.43 -19.52 12.37
C ARG A 13 8.73 -19.02 11.10
N ALA A 14 8.75 -17.71 10.84
CA ALA A 14 8.22 -17.15 9.60
C ALA A 14 8.99 -17.70 8.39
N ARG A 15 10.32 -17.71 8.46
CA ARG A 15 11.19 -18.22 7.40
C ARG A 15 11.06 -19.73 7.21
N GLU A 16 10.94 -20.52 8.29
CA GLU A 16 10.68 -21.96 8.23
C GLU A 16 9.36 -22.25 7.50
N SER A 17 8.27 -21.59 7.89
CA SER A 17 6.97 -21.73 7.23
C SER A 17 7.01 -21.30 5.76
N ALA A 18 7.76 -20.25 5.43
CA ALA A 18 7.97 -19.81 4.06
C ALA A 18 8.75 -20.84 3.24
N ALA A 19 9.80 -21.45 3.83
CA ALA A 19 10.59 -22.50 3.17
C ALA A 19 9.76 -23.75 2.84
N GLU A 20 8.86 -24.17 3.74
CA GLU A 20 7.92 -25.27 3.49
C GLU A 20 7.01 -24.99 2.28
N LEU A 21 6.48 -23.78 2.18
CA LEU A 21 5.66 -23.36 1.04
C LEU A 21 6.46 -23.27 -0.25
N ALA A 22 7.68 -22.71 -0.18
CA ALA A 22 8.57 -22.60 -1.33
C ALA A 22 8.96 -24.01 -1.87
N ALA A 23 9.21 -24.99 -0.98
CA ALA A 23 9.47 -26.37 -1.37
C ALA A 23 8.30 -27.03 -2.12
N ARG A 24 7.07 -26.54 -1.90
CA ARG A 24 5.85 -26.95 -2.61
C ARG A 24 5.62 -26.18 -3.91
N GLY A 25 6.53 -25.27 -4.29
CA GLY A 25 6.47 -24.49 -5.52
C GLY A 25 5.66 -23.19 -5.44
N TYR A 26 5.30 -22.74 -4.25
CA TYR A 26 4.63 -21.45 -4.07
C TYR A 26 5.63 -20.30 -4.06
N ASP A 27 5.23 -19.16 -4.59
CA ASP A 27 5.92 -17.90 -4.31
C ASP A 27 5.70 -17.53 -2.85
N VAL A 28 6.76 -17.09 -2.18
CA VAL A 28 6.72 -16.69 -0.77
C VAL A 28 7.38 -15.32 -0.59
N PHE A 29 6.88 -14.58 0.38
CA PHE A 29 7.46 -13.33 0.83
C PHE A 29 7.40 -13.27 2.36
N VAL A 30 8.51 -12.94 3.00
CA VAL A 30 8.60 -12.69 4.43
C VAL A 30 8.98 -11.22 4.59
N GLY A 31 8.06 -10.43 5.13
CA GLY A 31 8.25 -9.02 5.45
C GLY A 31 8.29 -8.79 6.96
N GLY A 32 9.02 -7.78 7.41
CA GLY A 32 8.90 -7.26 8.76
C GLY A 32 7.61 -6.46 8.92
N VAL A 33 7.12 -6.36 10.16
CA VAL A 33 6.00 -5.49 10.55
C VAL A 33 6.58 -4.35 11.38
N ALA A 34 6.34 -3.12 10.95
CA ALA A 34 6.84 -1.94 11.66
C ALA A 34 6.05 -1.68 12.94
N ALA A 35 4.75 -1.95 12.92
CA ALA A 35 3.83 -1.75 14.02
C ALA A 35 3.01 -3.01 14.30
N TYR A 36 2.43 -3.10 15.48
CA TYR A 36 1.47 -4.09 15.87
C TYR A 36 0.36 -3.41 16.65
N SER A 37 -0.86 -3.52 16.17
CA SER A 37 -2.04 -2.94 16.84
C SER A 37 -2.92 -4.05 17.40
N THR A 38 -3.41 -3.86 18.63
CA THR A 38 -4.43 -4.70 19.26
C THR A 38 -5.85 -4.20 18.95
N LEU A 39 -6.01 -3.29 18.00
CA LEU A 39 -7.27 -2.66 17.63
C LEU A 39 -7.95 -1.95 18.83
N GLY A 40 -7.16 -1.42 19.75
CA GLY A 40 -7.65 -0.72 20.93
C GLY A 40 -8.09 -1.61 22.11
N TRP A 41 -7.83 -2.94 22.05
CA TRP A 41 -8.07 -3.84 23.17
C TRP A 41 -7.10 -3.61 24.33
N PHE A 42 -5.90 -3.11 24.03
CA PHE A 42 -4.87 -2.72 25.00
C PHE A 42 -4.27 -1.38 24.57
N ASP A 43 -3.58 -0.71 25.51
CA ASP A 43 -2.74 0.46 25.21
C ASP A 43 -1.52 0.01 24.41
N ASP A 44 -1.61 0.08 23.09
CA ASP A 44 -0.52 -0.35 22.21
C ASP A 44 0.69 0.58 22.37
N PRO A 45 1.87 0.05 22.73
CA PRO A 45 3.07 0.87 22.90
C PRO A 45 3.64 1.29 21.55
N VAL A 46 4.28 2.46 21.52
CA VAL A 46 5.18 2.82 20.41
C VAL A 46 6.38 1.88 20.45
N LEU A 47 6.55 1.07 19.41
CA LEU A 47 7.62 0.09 19.32
C LEU A 47 8.93 0.73 18.86
N SER A 48 10.07 0.15 19.26
CA SER A 48 11.38 0.61 18.79
C SER A 48 11.55 0.52 17.25
N THR A 49 10.83 -0.38 16.61
CA THR A 49 10.76 -0.51 15.14
C THR A 49 10.14 0.72 14.46
N MET A 50 9.24 1.42 15.15
CA MET A 50 8.62 2.65 14.66
C MET A 50 9.57 3.87 14.76
N LEU A 51 10.53 3.84 15.69
CA LEU A 51 11.48 4.92 15.91
C LEU A 51 12.61 4.98 14.85
N GLY A 52 12.63 4.04 13.91
CA GLY A 52 13.54 4.07 12.76
C GLY A 52 13.10 5.03 11.64
N GLU A 53 11.87 5.49 11.68
CA GLU A 53 11.32 6.46 10.75
C GLU A 53 11.73 7.90 11.14
N ASP A 54 11.69 8.80 10.16
CA ASP A 54 11.75 10.24 10.46
C ASP A 54 10.43 10.72 11.13
N GLU A 55 10.38 11.96 11.59
CA GLU A 55 9.21 12.51 12.28
C GLU A 55 7.92 12.41 11.42
N THR A 56 8.03 12.61 10.12
CA THR A 56 6.92 12.53 9.18
C THR A 56 6.44 11.08 9.00
N GLY A 57 7.38 10.15 8.85
CA GLY A 57 7.08 8.73 8.75
C GLY A 57 6.45 8.17 10.03
N LEU A 58 6.98 8.59 11.20
CA LEU A 58 6.40 8.21 12.49
C LEU A 58 4.97 8.74 12.65
N ALA A 59 4.72 10.02 12.31
CA ALA A 59 3.38 10.60 12.36
C ALA A 59 2.41 9.85 11.46
N GLY A 60 2.82 9.53 10.22
CA GLY A 60 2.03 8.73 9.29
C GLY A 60 1.68 7.37 9.85
N LEU A 61 2.68 6.63 10.36
CA LEU A 61 2.46 5.32 10.95
C LEU A 61 1.49 5.37 12.14
N LEU A 62 1.59 6.39 12.99
CA LEU A 62 0.64 6.59 14.10
C LEU A 62 -0.79 6.85 13.59
N PHE A 63 -0.97 7.68 12.56
CA PHE A 63 -2.28 7.89 11.95
C PHE A 63 -2.86 6.61 11.36
N HIS A 64 -2.02 5.78 10.72
CA HIS A 64 -2.42 4.48 10.18
C HIS A 64 -2.94 3.54 11.27
N GLU A 65 -2.18 3.33 12.34
CA GLU A 65 -2.56 2.44 13.44
C GLU A 65 -3.80 2.94 14.20
N LEU A 66 -3.90 4.26 14.42
CA LEU A 66 -5.08 4.87 15.04
C LEU A 66 -6.33 4.76 14.14
N ALA A 67 -6.16 4.74 12.82
CA ALA A 67 -7.28 4.52 11.90
C ALA A 67 -7.90 3.14 12.08
N HIS A 68 -7.09 2.09 12.29
CA HIS A 68 -7.60 0.76 12.59
C HIS A 68 -8.38 0.68 13.91
N GLN A 69 -8.02 1.49 14.91
CA GLN A 69 -8.81 1.59 16.15
C GLN A 69 -10.14 2.32 15.91
N ARG A 70 -10.20 3.24 14.95
CA ARG A 70 -11.41 4.00 14.62
C ARG A 70 -12.41 3.19 13.80
N LEU A 71 -11.94 2.40 12.86
CA LEU A 71 -12.78 1.57 11.98
C LEU A 71 -12.00 0.31 11.55
N TYR A 72 -12.59 -0.84 11.85
CA TYR A 72 -12.07 -2.14 11.43
C TYR A 72 -13.22 -3.06 11.01
N VAL A 73 -13.14 -3.60 9.81
CA VAL A 73 -14.11 -4.55 9.25
C VAL A 73 -13.49 -5.96 9.27
N PRO A 74 -13.95 -6.86 10.15
CA PRO A 74 -13.38 -8.20 10.26
C PRO A 74 -13.41 -8.96 8.92
N GLY A 75 -12.25 -9.47 8.51
CA GLY A 75 -12.12 -10.27 7.30
C GLY A 75 -11.98 -9.49 6.00
N ASP A 76 -11.99 -8.16 6.03
CA ASP A 76 -11.81 -7.31 4.85
C ASP A 76 -10.51 -6.49 4.93
N THR A 77 -9.40 -7.16 4.65
CA THR A 77 -8.07 -6.53 4.68
C THR A 77 -7.95 -5.36 3.71
N LEU A 78 -8.48 -5.49 2.47
CA LEU A 78 -8.40 -4.43 1.47
C LEU A 78 -9.09 -3.15 1.93
N PHE A 79 -10.27 -3.29 2.53
CA PHE A 79 -11.01 -2.16 3.11
C PHE A 79 -10.21 -1.51 4.25
N ASN A 80 -9.74 -2.32 5.20
CA ASN A 80 -9.05 -1.82 6.39
C ASN A 80 -7.75 -1.09 6.03
N GLU A 81 -6.92 -1.69 5.19
CA GLU A 81 -5.64 -1.09 4.79
C GLU A 81 -5.85 0.15 3.92
N GLY A 82 -6.79 0.10 2.96
CA GLY A 82 -7.09 1.26 2.11
C GLY A 82 -7.63 2.44 2.91
N PHE A 83 -8.49 2.19 3.90
CA PHE A 83 -8.98 3.21 4.82
C PHE A 83 -7.85 3.79 5.67
N ALA A 84 -7.04 2.94 6.29
CA ALA A 84 -5.94 3.37 7.15
C ALA A 84 -4.87 4.13 6.36
N THR A 85 -4.54 3.69 5.15
CA THR A 85 -3.59 4.39 4.27
C THR A 85 -4.09 5.79 3.88
N LEU A 86 -5.39 5.96 3.56
CA LEU A 86 -5.91 7.31 3.32
C LEU A 86 -5.82 8.20 4.56
N VAL A 87 -6.17 7.67 5.75
CA VAL A 87 -6.08 8.45 7.01
C VAL A 87 -4.64 8.81 7.32
N GLU A 88 -3.68 7.90 7.09
CA GLU A 88 -2.24 8.16 7.17
C GLU A 88 -1.84 9.34 6.27
N GLU A 89 -2.20 9.29 4.99
CA GLU A 89 -1.82 10.30 4.01
C GLU A 89 -2.42 11.67 4.32
N GLU A 90 -3.72 11.72 4.54
CA GLU A 90 -4.42 12.98 4.81
C GLU A 90 -4.09 13.53 6.20
N GLY A 91 -3.94 12.66 7.20
CA GLY A 91 -3.50 13.02 8.55
C GLY A 91 -2.11 13.65 8.54
N THR A 92 -1.14 13.00 7.87
CA THR A 92 0.23 13.50 7.73
C THR A 92 0.27 14.85 7.00
N ARG A 93 -0.46 14.98 5.91
CA ARG A 93 -0.56 16.24 5.15
C ARG A 93 -1.09 17.37 6.03
N ARG A 94 -2.18 17.15 6.78
CA ARG A 94 -2.78 18.15 7.69
C ARG A 94 -1.85 18.49 8.86
N TRP A 95 -1.19 17.50 9.40
CA TRP A 95 -0.25 17.68 10.48
C TRP A 95 0.93 18.57 10.05
N LEU A 96 1.55 18.32 8.90
CA LEU A 96 2.60 19.17 8.33
C LEU A 96 2.10 20.59 8.06
N ALA A 97 0.90 20.73 7.50
CA ALA A 97 0.29 22.04 7.26
C ALA A 97 0.04 22.81 8.56
N SER A 98 -0.43 22.16 9.62
CA SER A 98 -0.67 22.78 10.92
C SER A 98 0.59 23.29 11.60
N ARG A 99 1.74 22.71 11.26
CA ARG A 99 3.07 23.12 11.74
C ARG A 99 3.72 24.19 10.86
N HIS A 100 3.08 24.57 9.76
CA HIS A 100 3.66 25.45 8.73
C HIS A 100 4.99 24.89 8.18
N ASP A 101 5.11 23.55 8.11
CA ASP A 101 6.29 22.88 7.57
C ASP A 101 6.17 22.74 6.05
N GLU A 102 6.48 23.82 5.34
CA GLU A 102 6.42 23.85 3.87
C GLU A 102 7.43 22.88 3.24
N THR A 103 8.60 22.74 3.84
CA THR A 103 9.64 21.80 3.39
C THR A 103 9.16 20.36 3.54
N GLY A 104 8.65 20.00 4.70
CA GLY A 104 8.06 18.68 4.94
C GLY A 104 6.90 18.38 4.00
N LEU A 105 5.98 19.32 3.76
CA LEU A 105 4.90 19.18 2.78
C LEU A 105 5.42 18.95 1.37
N CYS A 106 6.46 19.68 0.95
CA CYS A 106 7.06 19.48 -0.37
C CYS A 106 7.60 18.05 -0.52
N TYR A 107 8.40 17.59 0.44
CA TYR A 107 8.93 16.22 0.42
C TYR A 107 7.84 15.15 0.52
N PHE A 108 6.80 15.39 1.30
CA PHE A 108 5.62 14.51 1.39
C PHE A 108 4.95 14.36 0.02
N HIS A 109 4.62 15.46 -0.65
CA HIS A 109 4.01 15.42 -1.99
C HIS A 109 4.93 14.78 -3.03
N LEU A 110 6.23 15.05 -2.95
CA LEU A 110 7.23 14.43 -3.82
C LEU A 110 7.26 12.90 -3.63
N ARG A 111 7.24 12.43 -2.37
CA ARG A 111 7.18 11.00 -2.05
C ARG A 111 5.90 10.36 -2.57
N GLN A 112 4.74 11.01 -2.38
CA GLN A 112 3.45 10.51 -2.90
C GLN A 112 3.42 10.42 -4.42
N SER A 113 3.91 11.42 -5.13
CA SER A 113 4.01 11.39 -6.59
C SER A 113 4.88 10.23 -7.08
N ARG A 114 6.02 9.97 -6.44
CA ARG A 114 6.91 8.86 -6.76
C ARG A 114 6.31 7.50 -6.40
N ARG A 115 5.59 7.42 -5.28
CA ARG A 115 4.83 6.24 -4.90
C ARG A 115 3.81 5.89 -5.98
N THR A 116 3.01 6.85 -6.42
CA THR A 116 2.02 6.66 -7.50
C THR A 116 2.68 6.14 -8.78
N ALA A 117 3.82 6.69 -9.17
CA ALA A 117 4.55 6.22 -10.36
C ALA A 117 5.07 4.78 -10.20
N ALA A 118 5.62 4.43 -9.02
CA ALA A 118 6.07 3.07 -8.71
C ALA A 118 4.90 2.07 -8.68
N LEU A 119 3.76 2.47 -8.11
CA LEU A 119 2.54 1.66 -8.09
C LEU A 119 1.98 1.42 -9.49
N GLY A 120 2.08 2.39 -10.39
CA GLY A 120 1.71 2.23 -11.79
C GLY A 120 2.44 1.05 -12.45
N ILE A 121 3.76 0.95 -12.22
CA ILE A 121 4.56 -0.18 -12.73
C ILE A 121 4.09 -1.52 -12.14
N LEU A 122 3.74 -1.57 -10.85
CA LEU A 122 3.22 -2.80 -10.22
C LEU A 122 1.83 -3.16 -10.73
N ALA A 123 0.97 -2.19 -11.03
CA ALA A 123 -0.34 -2.40 -11.63
C ALA A 123 -0.23 -2.96 -13.05
N ASP A 124 0.68 -2.42 -13.86
CA ASP A 124 0.97 -2.92 -15.21
C ASP A 124 1.52 -4.37 -15.14
N LEU A 125 2.41 -4.66 -14.20
CA LEU A 125 2.91 -6.01 -13.96
C LEU A 125 1.77 -6.97 -13.58
N ARG A 126 0.86 -6.58 -12.69
CA ARG A 126 -0.33 -7.40 -12.32
C ARG A 126 -1.17 -7.72 -13.55
N THR A 127 -1.44 -6.71 -14.38
CA THR A 127 -2.22 -6.87 -15.62
C THR A 127 -1.52 -7.83 -16.58
N ALA A 128 -0.23 -7.67 -16.81
CA ALA A 128 0.55 -8.58 -17.65
C ALA A 128 0.55 -10.02 -17.12
N LEU A 129 0.73 -10.20 -15.80
CA LEU A 129 0.70 -11.52 -15.17
C LEU A 129 -0.69 -12.17 -15.27
N ALA A 130 -1.78 -11.42 -15.12
CA ALA A 130 -3.13 -11.95 -15.29
C ALA A 130 -3.34 -12.54 -16.70
N VAL A 131 -2.87 -11.84 -17.74
CA VAL A 131 -2.90 -12.33 -19.13
C VAL A 131 -2.04 -13.59 -19.30
N ILE A 132 -0.81 -13.60 -18.72
CA ILE A 132 0.11 -14.74 -18.80
C ILE A 132 -0.48 -16.00 -18.15
N TYR A 133 -1.14 -15.82 -16.99
CA TYR A 133 -1.73 -16.96 -16.27
C TYR A 133 -3.02 -17.47 -16.91
N ALA A 134 -3.79 -16.61 -17.57
CA ALA A 134 -4.97 -17.01 -18.32
C ALA A 134 -4.66 -17.69 -19.67
N ALA A 135 -3.41 -17.55 -20.19
CA ALA A 135 -3.05 -18.11 -21.47
C ALA A 135 -2.90 -19.64 -21.43
N GLU A 136 -3.45 -20.32 -22.43
CA GLU A 136 -3.28 -21.76 -22.66
C GLU A 136 -1.94 -22.03 -23.37
N VAL A 137 -0.84 -22.00 -22.61
CA VAL A 137 0.52 -22.23 -23.10
C VAL A 137 1.22 -23.29 -22.24
N PRO A 138 2.27 -23.99 -22.78
CA PRO A 138 3.09 -24.91 -22.00
C PRO A 138 3.66 -24.26 -20.72
N ALA A 139 3.85 -25.07 -19.68
CA ALA A 139 4.27 -24.57 -18.37
C ALA A 139 5.63 -23.85 -18.39
N ASP A 140 6.57 -24.31 -19.22
CA ASP A 140 7.88 -23.70 -19.40
C ASP A 140 7.79 -22.35 -20.13
N GLU A 141 6.91 -22.23 -21.12
CA GLU A 141 6.63 -20.96 -21.79
C GLU A 141 5.98 -19.96 -20.82
N ARG A 142 5.02 -20.40 -20.02
CA ARG A 142 4.41 -19.57 -18.98
C ARG A 142 5.46 -19.08 -17.98
N ARG A 143 6.40 -19.93 -17.56
CA ARG A 143 7.50 -19.53 -16.67
C ARG A 143 8.41 -18.48 -17.32
N ARG A 144 8.78 -18.63 -18.60
CA ARG A 144 9.59 -17.64 -19.33
C ARG A 144 8.88 -16.29 -19.40
N ARG A 145 7.61 -16.27 -19.85
CA ARG A 145 6.82 -15.03 -19.93
C ARG A 145 6.70 -14.33 -18.59
N ARG A 146 6.44 -15.10 -17.53
CA ARG A 146 6.39 -14.59 -16.15
C ARG A 146 7.73 -13.95 -15.76
N SER A 147 8.84 -14.63 -15.96
CA SER A 147 10.17 -14.07 -15.64
C SER A 147 10.41 -12.76 -16.38
N THR A 148 10.15 -12.74 -17.70
CA THR A 148 10.27 -11.53 -18.53
C THR A 148 9.43 -10.38 -18.00
N ALA A 149 8.18 -10.63 -17.57
CA ALA A 149 7.31 -9.57 -17.02
C ALA A 149 7.89 -8.96 -15.73
N PHE A 150 8.43 -9.78 -14.82
CA PHE A 150 9.10 -9.28 -13.62
C PHE A 150 10.39 -8.52 -13.95
N ASP A 151 11.17 -8.98 -14.94
CA ASP A 151 12.39 -8.29 -15.38
C ASP A 151 12.06 -6.92 -16.01
N GLN A 152 11.01 -6.85 -16.82
CA GLN A 152 10.53 -5.60 -17.41
C GLN A 152 10.06 -4.61 -16.34
N ALA A 153 9.33 -5.06 -15.32
CA ALA A 153 8.92 -4.19 -14.23
C ALA A 153 10.13 -3.64 -13.45
N ARG A 154 11.16 -4.46 -13.20
CA ARG A 154 12.41 -3.99 -12.56
C ARG A 154 13.16 -2.99 -13.44
N ALA A 155 13.24 -3.23 -14.73
CA ALA A 155 13.86 -2.30 -15.68
C ALA A 155 13.12 -0.96 -15.74
N ALA A 156 11.78 -0.99 -15.87
CA ALA A 156 10.95 0.21 -15.86
C ALA A 156 11.13 1.03 -14.57
N TYR A 157 11.20 0.34 -13.40
CA TYR A 157 11.49 1.03 -12.16
C TYR A 157 12.91 1.62 -12.11
N ALA A 158 13.91 0.91 -12.61
CA ALA A 158 15.28 1.42 -12.66
C ALA A 158 15.38 2.69 -13.52
N ASP A 159 14.71 2.71 -14.68
CA ASP A 159 14.62 3.88 -15.55
C ASP A 159 13.92 5.06 -14.86
N LEU A 160 12.78 4.81 -14.21
CA LEU A 160 12.06 5.80 -13.41
C LEU A 160 12.93 6.33 -12.27
N ARG A 161 13.62 5.44 -11.56
CA ARG A 161 14.48 5.75 -10.42
C ARG A 161 15.70 6.58 -10.78
N ALA A 162 16.26 6.38 -11.96
CA ALA A 162 17.45 7.13 -12.44
C ALA A 162 17.22 8.64 -12.49
N GLY A 163 15.97 9.09 -12.68
CA GLY A 163 15.58 10.49 -12.62
C GLY A 163 15.35 11.06 -11.21
N TRP A 164 15.49 10.25 -10.16
CA TRP A 164 15.18 10.69 -8.80
C TRP A 164 16.44 11.03 -8.00
N MET A 165 16.60 12.29 -7.67
CA MET A 165 17.62 12.75 -6.71
C MET A 165 17.07 12.66 -5.27
N ALA A 166 16.79 11.43 -4.77
CA ALA A 166 16.08 11.25 -3.52
C ALA A 166 16.41 9.93 -2.84
N PRO A 167 16.05 9.78 -1.55
CA PRO A 167 16.16 8.53 -0.84
C PRO A 167 15.53 7.33 -1.57
N PRO A 168 15.99 6.10 -1.30
CA PRO A 168 15.54 4.88 -1.99
C PRO A 168 14.20 4.37 -1.45
N TRP A 169 13.19 5.22 -1.35
CA TRP A 169 11.91 4.92 -0.69
C TRP A 169 11.21 3.65 -1.16
N PHE A 170 11.33 3.34 -2.47
CA PHE A 170 10.60 2.23 -3.08
C PHE A 170 11.54 1.16 -3.68
N ASP A 171 12.85 1.32 -3.56
CA ASP A 171 13.82 0.38 -4.12
C ASP A 171 13.58 -1.04 -3.58
N GLY A 172 13.20 -1.14 -2.32
CA GLY A 172 12.80 -2.39 -1.70
C GLY A 172 11.69 -3.12 -2.45
N TRP A 173 10.72 -2.44 -3.04
CA TRP A 173 9.60 -3.08 -3.74
C TRP A 173 10.06 -3.86 -4.99
N PHE A 174 11.07 -3.36 -5.67
CA PHE A 174 11.62 -3.91 -6.91
C PHE A 174 12.93 -4.68 -6.71
N ALA A 175 13.37 -4.85 -5.46
CA ALA A 175 14.57 -5.60 -5.12
C ALA A 175 14.51 -7.06 -5.64
N PRO A 176 15.65 -7.75 -5.76
CA PRO A 176 15.68 -9.17 -6.06
C PRO A 176 14.73 -9.96 -5.13
N GLY A 177 13.93 -10.85 -5.73
CA GLY A 177 12.89 -11.58 -5.00
C GLY A 177 11.48 -11.00 -5.13
N LEU A 178 11.28 -9.93 -5.94
CA LEU A 178 9.93 -9.55 -6.35
C LEU A 178 9.28 -10.75 -7.07
N ASN A 179 8.14 -11.20 -6.51
CA ASN A 179 7.37 -12.33 -6.98
C ASN A 179 5.86 -12.08 -6.72
N ASN A 180 5.00 -13.06 -7.05
CA ASN A 180 3.56 -12.88 -6.87
C ASN A 180 3.17 -12.64 -5.40
N ALA A 181 3.83 -13.28 -4.44
CA ALA A 181 3.49 -13.10 -3.02
C ALA A 181 3.81 -11.68 -2.55
N ARG A 182 4.96 -11.15 -2.96
CA ARG A 182 5.34 -9.75 -2.65
C ARG A 182 4.45 -8.75 -3.37
N LEU A 183 4.14 -8.99 -4.65
CA LEU A 183 3.23 -8.16 -5.42
C LEU A 183 1.83 -8.12 -4.79
N ALA A 184 1.31 -9.25 -4.33
CA ALA A 184 0.03 -9.32 -3.63
C ALA A 184 0.05 -8.54 -2.31
N ALA A 185 1.12 -8.67 -1.52
CA ALA A 185 1.28 -7.90 -0.27
C ALA A 185 1.27 -6.39 -0.53
N LEU A 186 2.01 -5.90 -1.53
CA LEU A 186 2.05 -4.48 -1.88
C LEU A 186 0.71 -3.96 -2.38
N SER A 187 -0.08 -4.80 -3.07
CA SER A 187 -1.36 -4.39 -3.65
C SER A 187 -2.46 -4.19 -2.61
N SER A 188 -2.43 -4.89 -1.49
CA SER A 188 -3.48 -4.82 -0.47
C SER A 188 -3.59 -3.46 0.21
N TYR A 189 -2.49 -2.70 0.27
CA TYR A 189 -2.47 -1.37 0.89
C TYR A 189 -2.94 -0.25 -0.03
N GLU A 190 -2.93 -0.46 -1.36
CA GLU A 190 -3.06 0.62 -2.34
C GLU A 190 -4.36 0.58 -3.15
N GLU A 191 -4.99 -0.59 -3.26
CA GLU A 191 -6.06 -0.83 -4.22
C GLU A 191 -7.29 0.05 -3.98
N LEU A 192 -7.62 0.33 -2.71
CA LEU A 192 -8.82 1.09 -2.35
C LEU A 192 -8.54 2.54 -1.92
N VAL A 193 -7.29 2.99 -1.86
CA VAL A 193 -6.95 4.38 -1.50
C VAL A 193 -7.64 5.39 -2.41
N PRO A 194 -7.68 5.23 -3.76
CA PRO A 194 -8.41 6.16 -4.63
C PRO A 194 -9.91 6.22 -4.34
N ALA A 195 -10.53 5.11 -3.94
CA ALA A 195 -11.94 5.07 -3.60
C ALA A 195 -12.23 5.83 -2.29
N PHE A 196 -11.37 5.67 -1.27
CA PHE A 196 -11.48 6.43 -0.02
C PHE A 196 -11.15 7.90 -0.22
N GLN A 197 -10.24 8.25 -1.12
CA GLN A 197 -10.00 9.64 -1.49
C GLN A 197 -11.24 10.27 -2.12
N ALA A 198 -11.87 9.59 -3.08
CA ALA A 198 -13.12 10.07 -3.68
C ALA A 198 -14.26 10.19 -2.66
N LEU A 199 -14.29 9.31 -1.65
CA LEU A 199 -15.25 9.43 -0.54
C LEU A 199 -14.97 10.68 0.32
N LEU A 200 -13.71 10.94 0.67
CA LEU A 200 -13.31 12.14 1.41
C LEU A 200 -13.64 13.42 0.61
N ASP A 201 -13.37 13.43 -0.69
CA ASP A 201 -13.69 14.57 -1.57
C ASP A 201 -15.21 14.82 -1.63
N ARG A 202 -16.03 13.76 -1.69
CA ARG A 202 -17.49 13.84 -1.64
C ARG A 202 -17.99 14.44 -0.33
N GLU A 203 -17.30 14.18 0.77
CA GLU A 203 -17.60 14.77 2.08
C GLU A 203 -16.98 16.17 2.25
N GLY A 204 -16.46 16.78 1.18
CA GLY A 204 -15.87 18.12 1.18
C GLY A 204 -14.55 18.23 1.95
N GLY A 205 -13.84 17.12 2.11
CA GLY A 205 -12.61 17.07 2.91
C GLY A 205 -12.85 17.09 4.43
N ASP A 206 -14.10 16.94 4.87
CA ASP A 206 -14.46 16.89 6.30
C ASP A 206 -14.21 15.49 6.88
N LEU A 207 -13.15 15.33 7.68
CA LEU A 207 -12.79 14.02 8.26
C LEU A 207 -13.89 13.41 9.16
N PRO A 208 -14.56 14.14 10.06
CA PRO A 208 -15.70 13.60 10.81
C PRO A 208 -16.79 13.00 9.92
N ARG A 209 -17.18 13.67 8.84
CA ARG A 209 -18.16 13.17 7.86
C ARG A 209 -17.62 11.97 7.12
N PHE A 210 -16.37 12.03 6.65
CA PHE A 210 -15.68 10.92 5.99
C PHE A 210 -15.68 9.66 6.87
N TYR A 211 -15.33 9.77 8.16
CA TYR A 211 -15.38 8.63 9.08
C TYR A 211 -16.78 8.04 9.20
N GLY A 212 -17.82 8.87 9.30
CA GLY A 212 -19.20 8.39 9.33
C GLY A 212 -19.61 7.66 8.06
N SER A 213 -19.21 8.18 6.88
CA SER A 213 -19.48 7.54 5.59
C SER A 213 -18.69 6.24 5.40
N ALA A 214 -17.43 6.19 5.82
CA ALA A 214 -16.61 4.98 5.78
C ALA A 214 -17.16 3.89 6.74
N GLU A 215 -17.61 4.28 7.94
CA GLU A 215 -18.25 3.38 8.91
C GLU A 215 -19.54 2.79 8.34
N ALA A 216 -20.37 3.61 7.70
CA ALA A 216 -21.60 3.15 7.04
C ALA A 216 -21.31 2.16 5.90
N LEU A 217 -20.23 2.38 5.13
CA LEU A 217 -19.76 1.41 4.14
C LEU A 217 -19.28 0.11 4.78
N GLY A 218 -18.53 0.19 5.88
CA GLY A 218 -18.06 -0.97 6.64
C GLY A 218 -19.18 -1.89 7.15
N GLN A 219 -20.35 -1.32 7.44
CA GLN A 219 -21.53 -2.05 7.91
C GLN A 219 -22.32 -2.75 6.78
N GLN A 220 -22.03 -2.44 5.52
CA GLN A 220 -22.70 -3.09 4.39
C GLN A 220 -22.20 -4.54 4.18
N VAL A 221 -23.02 -5.35 3.52
CA VAL A 221 -22.60 -6.68 3.09
C VAL A 221 -21.41 -6.57 2.10
N PRO A 222 -20.50 -7.55 2.08
CA PRO A 222 -19.26 -7.46 1.30
C PRO A 222 -19.45 -7.09 -0.16
N GLU A 223 -20.43 -7.67 -0.83
CA GLU A 223 -20.72 -7.47 -2.25
C GLU A 223 -21.12 -6.02 -2.56
N GLU A 224 -21.95 -5.43 -1.70
CA GLU A 224 -22.42 -4.06 -1.87
C GLU A 224 -21.30 -3.06 -1.55
N ARG A 225 -20.53 -3.30 -0.48
CA ARG A 225 -19.35 -2.51 -0.14
C ARG A 225 -18.34 -2.48 -1.28
N GLU A 226 -18.00 -3.65 -1.85
CA GLU A 226 -17.10 -3.77 -2.99
C GLU A 226 -17.61 -3.01 -4.21
N ARG A 227 -18.93 -3.12 -4.50
CA ARG A 227 -19.56 -2.40 -5.62
C ARG A 227 -19.42 -0.89 -5.46
N VAL A 228 -19.73 -0.36 -4.28
CA VAL A 228 -19.66 1.08 -3.99
C VAL A 228 -18.22 1.58 -4.08
N LEU A 229 -17.25 0.85 -3.50
CA LEU A 229 -15.84 1.22 -3.56
C LEU A 229 -15.29 1.20 -4.99
N LYS A 230 -15.68 0.23 -5.81
CA LYS A 230 -15.32 0.21 -7.24
C LYS A 230 -15.90 1.39 -8.01
N GLU A 231 -17.11 1.80 -7.70
CA GLU A 231 -17.76 2.96 -8.32
C GLU A 231 -17.04 4.27 -7.92
N LEU A 232 -16.75 4.44 -6.64
CA LEU A 232 -15.97 5.57 -6.12
C LEU A 232 -14.57 5.63 -6.76
N GLY A 233 -13.85 4.51 -6.83
CA GLY A 233 -12.53 4.46 -7.44
C GLY A 233 -12.51 4.81 -8.93
N ARG A 234 -13.58 4.51 -9.68
CA ARG A 234 -13.71 4.94 -11.09
C ARG A 234 -14.00 6.44 -11.22
N SER A 235 -14.63 7.02 -10.22
CA SER A 235 -14.96 8.45 -10.20
C SER A 235 -13.81 9.30 -9.65
N ALA A 236 -12.79 8.67 -9.09
CA ALA A 236 -11.60 9.36 -8.62
C ALA A 236 -10.92 10.06 -9.81
N PRO A 237 -10.55 11.35 -9.68
CA PRO A 237 -9.80 12.04 -10.73
C PRO A 237 -8.53 11.26 -11.04
N ALA A 238 -8.26 11.00 -12.31
CA ALA A 238 -7.05 10.35 -12.76
C ALA A 238 -5.84 11.24 -12.39
N GLY A 239 -5.15 10.86 -11.34
CA GLY A 239 -3.90 11.50 -10.92
C GLY A 239 -4.03 12.39 -9.70
N VAL A 240 -3.31 12.05 -8.66
CA VAL A 240 -2.80 13.01 -7.68
C VAL A 240 -2.16 14.14 -8.49
N SER A 241 -2.49 15.39 -8.20
CA SER A 241 -1.86 16.57 -8.84
C SER A 241 -0.36 16.31 -8.93
N ALA A 242 0.21 16.53 -10.12
CA ALA A 242 1.64 16.33 -10.32
C ALA A 242 2.39 17.00 -9.18
N GLY A 243 2.98 16.19 -8.30
CA GLY A 243 3.77 16.71 -7.17
C GLY A 243 4.91 17.57 -7.70
N PRO A 244 5.57 18.34 -6.85
CA PRO A 244 6.66 19.21 -7.23
C PRO A 244 7.70 18.42 -8.06
N ALA A 245 8.26 19.09 -9.08
CA ALA A 245 9.28 18.48 -9.93
C ALA A 245 10.49 18.03 -9.08
N ALA A 246 11.19 16.99 -9.53
CA ALA A 246 12.41 16.53 -8.86
C ALA A 246 13.40 17.72 -8.72
N GLY A 247 13.80 18.04 -7.48
CA GLY A 247 14.68 19.17 -7.18
C GLY A 247 13.99 20.49 -6.88
N SER A 248 12.66 20.54 -6.76
CA SER A 248 11.91 21.77 -6.44
C SER A 248 11.60 21.97 -4.96
N CYS A 249 11.90 20.99 -4.10
CA CYS A 249 11.81 21.21 -2.65
C CYS A 249 13.01 22.00 -2.15
N PRO A 250 12.79 23.03 -1.28
CA PRO A 250 13.84 23.88 -0.75
C PRO A 250 14.82 23.11 0.13
#